data_8f3c8e210b1481d2b7f700d01e78bce5
#
_entry.id   8f3c8e210b1481d2b7f700d01e78bce5
#
_cell.length_a   1.000
_cell.length_b   1.000
_cell.length_c   1.000
_cell.angle_alpha   90.00
_cell.angle_beta   90.00
_cell.angle_gamma   90.00
#
_symmetry.space_group_name_H-M   'P 1'
#
loop_
_entity.id
_entity.type
_entity.pdbx_description
1 polymer ?
#
loop_
_entity_poly.entity_id
_entity_poly.type
_entity_poly.pdbx_seq_one_letter_code
_entity_poly.pdbx_strand_id
1 'polypeptide(L)'
;YGTSASPFYTILALWFGGLILVAIMHTPVHPAPDIPADAKRYEKFFGRYFIFFAVGQLQALLITLGNLLYIGIQCYHPFLYWVACAFSSLVFTFFMYSLTVAFGNIGEALGIVLLVIQVAGSGGTFPIEVLPNAYQIIYRFLLFPYSMDALRECIAGMYRYDYIKNLAFLSIYIVVSLIIGLFLQKPFEKLNHMIERSKEKSGVML
;
A
#
# COMPACT_ATOMS: atom_id res chain seq x y z
N TYR A 1 2.82 -11.11 -24.25
CA TYR A 1 3.36 -10.00 -23.43
C TYR A 1 2.49 -9.71 -22.19
N GLY A 2 1.14 -9.85 -22.24
CA GLY A 2 0.24 -9.50 -21.14
C GLY A 2 0.49 -10.27 -19.84
N THR A 3 0.62 -11.58 -19.91
CA THR A 3 0.83 -12.44 -18.73
C THR A 3 2.15 -12.12 -18.00
N SER A 4 3.24 -11.88 -18.74
CA SER A 4 4.57 -11.59 -18.15
C SER A 4 4.63 -10.23 -17.45
N ALA A 5 3.98 -9.22 -18.01
CA ALA A 5 3.98 -7.87 -17.46
C ALA A 5 2.90 -7.67 -16.37
N SER A 6 1.90 -8.54 -16.34
CA SER A 6 0.73 -8.44 -15.43
C SER A 6 1.10 -8.26 -13.95
N PRO A 7 2.06 -8.97 -13.35
CA PRO A 7 2.40 -8.77 -11.94
C PRO A 7 2.76 -7.33 -11.61
N PHE A 8 3.59 -6.70 -12.43
CA PHE A 8 4.02 -5.32 -12.22
C PHE A 8 2.83 -4.33 -12.28
N TYR A 9 2.03 -4.40 -13.34
CA TYR A 9 0.89 -3.49 -13.49
C TYR A 9 -0.20 -3.73 -12.45
N THR A 10 -0.41 -4.98 -12.03
CA THR A 10 -1.34 -5.32 -10.95
C THR A 10 -0.93 -4.67 -9.64
N ILE A 11 0.35 -4.81 -9.25
CA ILE A 11 0.87 -4.23 -8.01
C ILE A 11 0.89 -2.70 -8.06
N LEU A 12 1.25 -2.14 -9.22
CA LEU A 12 1.17 -0.70 -9.47
C LEU A 12 -0.25 -0.17 -9.27
N ALA A 13 -1.25 -0.85 -9.83
CA ALA A 13 -2.67 -0.46 -9.68
C ALA A 13 -3.15 -0.56 -8.23
N LEU A 14 -2.76 -1.60 -7.49
CA LEU A 14 -3.10 -1.75 -6.07
C LEU A 14 -2.49 -0.63 -5.21
N TRP A 15 -1.23 -0.28 -5.44
CA TRP A 15 -0.58 0.82 -4.73
C TRP A 15 -1.21 2.17 -5.05
N PHE A 16 -1.41 2.45 -6.33
CA PHE A 16 -2.00 3.70 -6.79
C PHE A 16 -3.43 3.89 -6.26
N GLY A 17 -4.22 2.81 -6.25
CA GLY A 17 -5.55 2.85 -5.64
C GLY A 17 -5.52 3.09 -4.14
N GLY A 18 -4.55 2.55 -3.41
CA GLY A 18 -4.31 2.86 -2.00
C GLY A 18 -3.97 4.34 -1.77
N LEU A 19 -3.15 4.94 -2.65
CA LEU A 19 -2.85 6.38 -2.63
C LEU A 19 -4.10 7.23 -2.86
N ILE A 20 -4.89 6.92 -3.90
CA ILE A 20 -6.13 7.64 -4.19
C ILE A 20 -7.09 7.51 -3.01
N LEU A 21 -7.17 6.34 -2.40
CA LEU A 21 -8.06 6.08 -1.28
C LEU A 21 -7.74 7.00 -0.08
N VAL A 22 -6.46 7.14 0.29
CA VAL A 22 -6.07 8.03 1.40
C VAL A 22 -6.18 9.51 1.02
N ALA A 23 -6.03 9.87 -0.25
CA ALA A 23 -6.17 11.24 -0.73
C ALA A 23 -7.65 11.70 -0.76
N ILE A 24 -8.58 10.81 -1.09
CA ILE A 24 -10.02 11.14 -1.15
C ILE A 24 -10.67 11.02 0.22
N MET A 25 -10.31 9.99 0.99
CA MET A 25 -10.93 9.71 2.28
C MET A 25 -10.12 10.35 3.41
N HIS A 26 -10.75 11.22 4.18
CA HIS A 26 -10.12 11.82 5.36
C HIS A 26 -9.67 10.74 6.34
N THR A 27 -8.37 10.67 6.60
CA THR A 27 -7.77 9.72 7.55
C THR A 27 -8.00 10.10 9.03
N PRO A 28 -8.02 11.40 9.43
CA PRO A 28 -8.31 11.78 10.79
C PRO A 28 -9.75 11.45 11.18
N VAL A 29 -9.91 10.98 12.42
CA VAL A 29 -11.24 10.77 13.00
C VAL A 29 -11.69 12.10 13.61
N HIS A 30 -12.69 12.73 13.00
CA HIS A 30 -13.31 13.92 13.59
C HIS A 30 -14.13 13.55 14.84
N PRO A 31 -14.17 14.42 15.85
CA PRO A 31 -15.05 14.21 17.00
C PRO A 31 -16.51 14.14 16.52
N ALA A 32 -17.15 13.03 16.75
CA ALA A 32 -18.57 12.83 16.46
C ALA A 32 -19.30 12.48 17.76
N PRO A 33 -20.58 12.88 17.93
CA PRO A 33 -21.33 12.64 19.17
C PRO A 33 -21.45 11.15 19.53
N ASP A 34 -21.33 10.27 18.54
CA ASP A 34 -21.42 8.82 18.71
C ASP A 34 -20.09 8.16 19.13
N ILE A 35 -18.99 8.90 19.15
CA ILE A 35 -17.69 8.36 19.56
C ILE A 35 -17.49 8.65 21.05
N PRO A 36 -17.35 7.61 21.91
CA PRO A 36 -17.07 7.82 23.33
C PRO A 36 -15.85 8.73 23.52
N ALA A 37 -15.96 9.71 24.43
CA ALA A 37 -14.90 10.68 24.67
C ALA A 37 -13.61 10.01 25.19
N ASP A 38 -13.72 8.85 25.83
CA ASP A 38 -12.66 8.03 26.39
C ASP A 38 -12.16 6.92 25.43
N ALA A 39 -12.64 6.91 24.15
CA ALA A 39 -12.18 5.95 23.16
C ALA A 39 -10.67 6.01 22.98
N LYS A 40 -10.01 4.88 23.16
CA LYS A 40 -8.56 4.76 23.07
C LYS A 40 -8.05 5.01 21.65
N ARG A 41 -6.83 5.51 21.54
CA ARG A 41 -6.22 5.88 20.25
C ARG A 41 -6.22 4.72 19.25
N TYR A 42 -5.88 3.51 19.68
CA TYR A 42 -5.85 2.34 18.81
C TYR A 42 -7.25 1.94 18.32
N GLU A 43 -8.30 2.16 19.10
CA GLU A 43 -9.69 1.89 18.70
C GLU A 43 -10.11 2.82 17.55
N LYS A 44 -9.78 4.11 17.67
CA LYS A 44 -10.01 5.09 16.59
C LYS A 44 -9.19 4.75 15.34
N PHE A 45 -7.93 4.34 15.51
CA PHE A 45 -7.05 3.97 14.40
C PHE A 45 -7.57 2.76 13.62
N PHE A 46 -7.88 1.66 14.31
CA PHE A 46 -8.38 0.45 13.64
C PHE A 46 -9.82 0.59 13.14
N GLY A 47 -10.68 1.28 13.91
CA GLY A 47 -12.05 1.53 13.48
C GLY A 47 -12.11 2.33 12.17
N ARG A 48 -11.25 3.34 12.03
CA ARG A 48 -11.16 4.11 10.78
C ARG A 48 -10.52 3.29 9.66
N TYR A 49 -9.46 2.53 9.95
CA TYR A 49 -8.80 1.68 8.96
C TYR A 49 -9.74 0.65 8.34
N PHE A 50 -10.73 0.15 9.07
CA PHE A 50 -11.65 -0.87 8.57
C PHE A 50 -12.31 -0.49 7.24
N ILE A 51 -12.65 0.79 7.06
CA ILE A 51 -13.24 1.31 5.80
C ILE A 51 -12.19 1.22 4.67
N PHE A 52 -10.96 1.65 4.94
CA PHE A 52 -9.86 1.56 3.96
C PHE A 52 -9.58 0.12 3.56
N PHE A 53 -9.60 -0.79 4.53
CA PHE A 53 -9.47 -2.22 4.29
C PHE A 53 -10.58 -2.73 3.38
N ALA A 54 -11.85 -2.46 3.69
CA ALA A 54 -12.99 -2.95 2.91
C ALA A 54 -12.92 -2.47 1.45
N VAL A 55 -12.65 -1.18 1.22
CA VAL A 55 -12.52 -0.62 -0.13
C VAL A 55 -11.29 -1.17 -0.85
N GLY A 56 -10.15 -1.32 -0.15
CA GLY A 56 -8.94 -1.93 -0.69
C GLY A 56 -9.14 -3.39 -1.12
N GLN A 57 -9.90 -4.17 -0.34
CA GLN A 57 -10.23 -5.56 -0.71
C GLN A 57 -11.16 -5.63 -1.93
N LEU A 58 -12.14 -4.74 -2.01
CA LEU A 58 -13.00 -4.64 -3.19
C LEU A 58 -12.20 -4.28 -4.44
N GLN A 59 -11.27 -3.32 -4.33
CA GLN A 59 -10.34 -2.97 -5.39
C GLN A 59 -9.49 -4.17 -5.84
N ALA A 60 -8.90 -4.90 -4.88
CA ALA A 60 -8.09 -6.09 -5.18
C ALA A 60 -8.90 -7.17 -5.91
N LEU A 61 -10.16 -7.38 -5.51
CA LEU A 61 -11.06 -8.31 -6.18
C LEU A 61 -11.34 -7.88 -7.61
N LEU A 62 -11.67 -6.60 -7.84
CA LEU A 62 -11.97 -6.08 -9.19
C LEU A 62 -10.75 -6.15 -10.11
N ILE A 63 -9.55 -5.82 -9.62
CA ILE A 63 -8.31 -5.92 -10.39
C ILE A 63 -8.01 -7.38 -10.74
N THR A 64 -8.18 -8.29 -9.78
CA THR A 64 -7.97 -9.72 -10.01
C THR A 64 -8.93 -10.27 -11.06
N LEU A 65 -10.22 -9.97 -10.93
CA LEU A 65 -11.23 -10.40 -11.91
C LEU A 65 -10.95 -9.78 -13.30
N GLY A 66 -10.58 -8.50 -13.36
CA GLY A 66 -10.19 -7.84 -14.60
C GLY A 66 -9.00 -8.52 -15.28
N ASN A 67 -7.99 -8.90 -14.53
CA ASN A 67 -6.82 -9.61 -15.04
C ASN A 67 -7.16 -11.01 -15.55
N LEU A 68 -7.92 -11.78 -14.77
CA LEU A 68 -8.23 -13.17 -15.10
C LEU A 68 -9.29 -13.30 -16.20
N LEU A 69 -10.35 -12.47 -16.16
CA LEU A 69 -11.50 -12.60 -17.05
C LEU A 69 -11.43 -11.68 -18.27
N TYR A 70 -10.93 -10.44 -18.10
CA TYR A 70 -10.92 -9.43 -19.15
C TYR A 70 -9.63 -9.43 -19.96
N ILE A 71 -8.48 -9.41 -19.28
CA ILE A 71 -7.17 -9.44 -19.90
C ILE A 71 -6.83 -10.88 -20.32
N GLY A 72 -7.38 -11.89 -19.62
CA GLY A 72 -7.19 -13.28 -19.92
C GLY A 72 -5.76 -13.77 -19.64
N ILE A 73 -5.16 -13.31 -18.52
CA ILE A 73 -3.84 -13.80 -18.13
C ILE A 73 -3.89 -15.30 -17.84
N GLN A 74 -2.90 -16.02 -18.36
CA GLN A 74 -2.74 -17.43 -18.09
C GLN A 74 -2.16 -17.60 -16.68
N CYS A 75 -2.98 -18.01 -15.72
CA CYS A 75 -2.60 -18.18 -14.33
C CYS A 75 -2.80 -19.63 -13.90
N TYR A 76 -1.74 -20.27 -13.40
CA TYR A 76 -1.80 -21.66 -12.97
C TYR A 76 -2.61 -21.84 -11.68
N HIS A 77 -2.51 -20.87 -10.74
CA HIS A 77 -3.24 -20.85 -9.47
C HIS A 77 -4.09 -19.58 -9.28
N PRO A 78 -5.27 -19.44 -9.93
CA PRO A 78 -6.05 -18.21 -9.91
C PRO A 78 -6.52 -17.78 -8.50
N PHE A 79 -6.86 -18.72 -7.64
CA PHE A 79 -7.28 -18.44 -6.28
C PHE A 79 -6.13 -17.86 -5.44
N LEU A 80 -4.93 -18.44 -5.55
CA LEU A 80 -3.75 -17.93 -4.83
C LEU A 80 -3.27 -16.59 -5.39
N TYR A 81 -3.48 -16.33 -6.67
CA TYR A 81 -3.27 -15.03 -7.28
C TYR A 81 -4.17 -13.96 -6.65
N TRP A 82 -5.47 -14.27 -6.46
CA TRP A 82 -6.37 -13.38 -5.75
C TRP A 82 -5.94 -13.17 -4.30
N VAL A 83 -5.54 -14.22 -3.57
CA VAL A 83 -5.04 -14.12 -2.20
C VAL A 83 -3.80 -13.22 -2.13
N ALA A 84 -2.86 -13.34 -3.06
CA ALA A 84 -1.69 -12.46 -3.14
C ALA A 84 -2.06 -11.00 -3.42
N CYS A 85 -3.01 -10.74 -4.33
CA CYS A 85 -3.54 -9.41 -4.58
C CYS A 85 -4.22 -8.81 -3.35
N ALA A 86 -5.08 -9.59 -2.68
CA ALA A 86 -5.79 -9.19 -1.48
C ALA A 86 -4.83 -8.86 -0.32
N PHE A 87 -3.82 -9.70 -0.13
CA PHE A 87 -2.80 -9.49 0.89
C PHE A 87 -1.90 -8.28 0.58
N SER A 88 -1.47 -8.12 -0.67
CA SER A 88 -0.71 -6.94 -1.10
C SER A 88 -1.52 -5.65 -0.92
N SER A 89 -2.81 -5.66 -1.29
CA SER A 89 -3.72 -4.54 -1.07
C SER A 89 -3.86 -4.19 0.41
N LEU A 90 -4.01 -5.19 1.29
CA LEU A 90 -4.04 -4.98 2.74
C LEU A 90 -2.77 -4.27 3.21
N VAL A 91 -1.60 -4.78 2.83
CA VAL A 91 -0.32 -4.20 3.25
C VAL A 91 -0.15 -2.78 2.73
N PHE A 92 -0.47 -2.53 1.45
CA PHE A 92 -0.31 -1.21 0.83
C PHE A 92 -1.27 -0.17 1.40
N THR A 93 -2.55 -0.50 1.52
CA THR A 93 -3.55 0.41 2.10
C THR A 93 -3.25 0.69 3.57
N PHE A 94 -2.78 -0.31 4.32
CA PHE A 94 -2.41 -0.14 5.71
C PHE A 94 -1.16 0.72 5.88
N PHE A 95 -0.17 0.52 5.02
CA PHE A 95 1.05 1.33 5.01
C PHE A 95 0.76 2.79 4.65
N MET A 96 -0.02 3.03 3.58
CA MET A 96 -0.44 4.38 3.19
C MET A 96 -1.28 5.08 4.25
N TYR A 97 -2.26 4.37 4.81
CA TYR A 97 -3.08 4.87 5.90
C TYR A 97 -2.22 5.27 7.11
N SER A 98 -1.27 4.43 7.51
CA SER A 98 -0.38 4.70 8.63
C SER A 98 0.52 5.90 8.40
N LEU A 99 1.06 6.06 7.18
CA LEU A 99 1.83 7.24 6.79
C LEU A 99 0.99 8.51 6.86
N THR A 100 -0.23 8.47 6.33
CA THR A 100 -1.12 9.64 6.31
C THR A 100 -1.62 10.00 7.72
N VAL A 101 -1.91 9.01 8.55
CA VAL A 101 -2.28 9.26 9.97
C VAL A 101 -1.12 9.86 10.76
N ALA A 102 0.12 9.41 10.50
CA ALA A 102 1.30 9.91 11.22
C ALA A 102 1.73 11.31 10.73
N PHE A 103 1.76 11.55 9.43
CA PHE A 103 2.39 12.71 8.81
C PHE A 103 1.40 13.63 8.05
N GLY A 104 0.11 13.30 8.04
CA GLY A 104 -0.89 14.06 7.28
C GLY A 104 -0.56 14.11 5.79
N ASN A 105 -0.69 15.27 5.16
CA ASN A 105 -0.43 15.47 3.73
C ASN A 105 1.04 15.17 3.33
N ILE A 106 1.98 15.27 4.27
CA ILE A 106 3.37 14.85 4.02
C ILE A 106 3.41 13.33 3.84
N GLY A 107 2.59 12.57 4.56
CA GLY A 107 2.47 11.13 4.41
C GLY A 107 1.98 10.73 3.01
N GLU A 108 1.02 11.45 2.45
CA GLU A 108 0.56 11.24 1.06
C GLU A 108 1.67 11.53 0.05
N ALA A 109 2.38 12.65 0.22
CA ALA A 109 3.51 13.00 -0.63
C ALA A 109 4.64 11.96 -0.55
N LEU A 110 4.94 11.43 0.65
CA LEU A 110 5.88 10.33 0.84
C LEU A 110 5.43 9.07 0.10
N GLY A 111 4.14 8.76 0.12
CA GLY A 111 3.56 7.65 -0.63
C GLY A 111 3.78 7.77 -2.14
N ILE A 112 3.69 8.98 -2.71
CA ILE A 112 3.97 9.25 -4.13
C ILE A 112 5.47 9.09 -4.41
N VAL A 113 6.34 9.64 -3.57
CA VAL A 113 7.80 9.49 -3.72
C VAL A 113 8.20 8.02 -3.67
N LEU A 114 7.65 7.27 -2.71
CA LEU A 114 7.88 5.83 -2.61
C LEU A 114 7.38 5.07 -3.84
N LEU A 115 6.25 5.48 -4.44
CA LEU A 115 5.77 4.92 -5.70
C LEU A 115 6.81 5.05 -6.80
N VAL A 116 7.37 6.26 -6.99
CA VAL A 116 8.39 6.50 -8.02
C VAL A 116 9.63 5.61 -7.80
N ILE A 117 10.09 5.51 -6.54
CA ILE A 117 11.23 4.67 -6.19
C ILE A 117 10.91 3.18 -6.45
N GLN A 118 9.71 2.73 -6.10
CA GLN A 118 9.28 1.35 -6.31
C GLN A 118 9.14 1.00 -7.79
N VAL A 119 8.56 1.89 -8.60
CA VAL A 119 8.46 1.69 -10.06
C VAL A 119 9.85 1.59 -10.70
N ALA A 120 10.77 2.48 -10.32
CA ALA A 120 12.12 2.49 -10.87
C ALA A 120 13.00 1.33 -10.38
N GLY A 121 12.83 0.93 -9.11
CA GLY A 121 13.77 0.03 -8.42
C GLY A 121 13.25 -1.39 -8.19
N SER A 122 12.01 -1.73 -8.60
CA SER A 122 11.41 -3.03 -8.28
C SER A 122 11.76 -4.17 -9.25
N GLY A 123 12.51 -3.91 -10.31
CA GLY A 123 12.77 -4.93 -11.33
C GLY A 123 11.54 -5.33 -12.16
N GLY A 124 10.49 -4.48 -12.15
CA GLY A 124 9.25 -4.76 -12.88
C GLY A 124 9.33 -4.41 -14.36
N THR A 125 10.05 -3.35 -14.70
CA THR A 125 10.25 -2.88 -16.08
C THR A 125 11.56 -3.37 -16.69
N PHE A 126 12.62 -3.44 -15.88
CA PHE A 126 13.93 -3.94 -16.28
C PHE A 126 14.47 -4.90 -15.22
N PRO A 127 15.27 -5.93 -15.60
CA PRO A 127 15.96 -6.78 -14.63
C PRO A 127 16.79 -5.95 -13.66
N ILE A 128 16.77 -6.32 -12.39
CA ILE A 128 17.45 -5.55 -11.32
C ILE A 128 18.97 -5.51 -11.52
N GLU A 129 19.52 -6.51 -12.20
CA GLU A 129 20.95 -6.64 -12.47
C GLU A 129 21.51 -5.57 -13.39
N VAL A 130 20.66 -4.96 -14.24
CA VAL A 130 21.07 -3.88 -15.16
C VAL A 130 20.90 -2.50 -14.55
N LEU A 131 20.31 -2.40 -13.35
CA LEU A 131 20.14 -1.13 -12.65
C LEU A 131 21.39 -0.76 -11.85
N PRO A 132 21.63 0.55 -11.61
CA PRO A 132 22.71 1.02 -10.75
C PRO A 132 22.72 0.37 -9.38
N ASN A 133 23.91 0.17 -8.79
CA ASN A 133 24.08 -0.50 -7.50
C ASN A 133 23.18 0.05 -6.36
N ALA A 134 22.88 1.34 -6.38
CA ALA A 134 21.98 1.96 -5.41
C ALA A 134 20.58 1.32 -5.44
N TYR A 135 20.03 1.07 -6.63
CA TYR A 135 18.74 0.39 -6.77
C TYR A 135 18.78 -1.07 -6.34
N GLN A 136 19.88 -1.77 -6.60
CA GLN A 136 20.05 -3.17 -6.18
C GLN A 136 20.07 -3.31 -4.64
N ILE A 137 20.61 -2.30 -3.94
CA ILE A 137 20.59 -2.25 -2.47
C ILE A 137 19.17 -1.95 -1.97
N ILE A 138 18.52 -0.91 -2.55
CA ILE A 138 17.17 -0.47 -2.15
C ILE A 138 16.11 -1.54 -2.46
N TYR A 139 16.28 -2.31 -3.52
CA TYR A 139 15.37 -3.38 -3.95
C TYR A 139 14.88 -4.25 -2.80
N ARG A 140 15.78 -4.62 -1.89
CA ARG A 140 15.47 -5.49 -0.74
C ARG A 140 14.50 -4.86 0.26
N PHE A 141 14.38 -3.53 0.24
CA PHE A 141 13.51 -2.75 1.12
C PHE A 141 12.25 -2.26 0.41
N LEU A 142 12.00 -2.67 -0.81
CA LEU A 142 10.80 -2.29 -1.54
C LEU A 142 9.70 -3.35 -1.35
N LEU A 143 8.44 -2.90 -1.35
CA LEU A 143 7.29 -3.79 -1.22
C LEU A 143 6.93 -4.48 -2.54
N PHE A 144 7.12 -3.77 -3.67
CA PHE A 144 6.76 -4.25 -5.00
C PHE A 144 7.42 -5.58 -5.38
N PRO A 145 8.74 -5.79 -5.18
CA PRO A 145 9.39 -7.05 -5.53
C PRO A 145 8.69 -8.26 -4.92
N TYR A 146 8.44 -8.22 -3.61
CA TYR A 146 7.82 -9.33 -2.90
C TYR A 146 6.39 -9.61 -3.36
N SER A 147 5.61 -8.55 -3.61
CA SER A 147 4.25 -8.69 -4.14
C SER A 147 4.27 -9.24 -5.56
N MET A 148 5.16 -8.73 -6.43
CA MET A 148 5.28 -9.21 -7.81
C MET A 148 5.73 -10.67 -7.88
N ASP A 149 6.72 -11.05 -7.07
CA ASP A 149 7.23 -12.42 -7.06
C ASP A 149 6.17 -13.40 -6.56
N ALA A 150 5.36 -13.02 -5.56
CA ALA A 150 4.21 -13.83 -5.16
C ALA A 150 3.21 -14.03 -6.31
N LEU A 151 2.93 -12.99 -7.11
CA LEU A 151 2.05 -13.11 -8.28
C LEU A 151 2.69 -13.93 -9.40
N ARG A 152 4.00 -13.80 -9.64
CA ARG A 152 4.74 -14.59 -10.62
C ARG A 152 4.68 -16.09 -10.31
N GLU A 153 4.82 -16.46 -9.02
CA GLU A 153 4.66 -17.83 -8.55
C GLU A 153 3.26 -18.39 -8.88
N CYS A 154 2.21 -17.59 -8.72
CA CYS A 154 0.85 -18.00 -9.05
C CYS A 154 0.63 -18.19 -10.56
N ILE A 155 1.32 -17.41 -11.39
CA ILE A 155 1.20 -17.44 -12.86
C ILE A 155 2.00 -18.61 -13.44
N ALA A 156 3.27 -18.72 -13.03
CA ALA A 156 4.21 -19.70 -13.64
C ALA A 156 4.15 -21.10 -13.03
N GLY A 157 3.50 -21.24 -11.89
CA GLY A 157 3.54 -22.44 -11.05
C GLY A 157 4.48 -22.24 -9.86
N MET A 158 4.09 -22.76 -8.71
CA MET A 158 4.79 -22.51 -7.44
C MET A 158 6.13 -23.25 -7.37
N TYR A 159 7.17 -22.51 -7.04
CA TYR A 159 8.47 -23.06 -6.72
C TYR A 159 8.68 -23.13 -5.21
N ARG A 160 8.74 -24.33 -4.64
CA ARG A 160 8.97 -24.57 -3.20
C ARG A 160 8.06 -23.72 -2.31
N TYR A 161 8.70 -22.90 -1.44
CA TYR A 161 8.02 -22.05 -0.48
C TYR A 161 8.12 -20.55 -0.82
N ASP A 162 8.54 -20.19 -2.04
CA ASP A 162 8.84 -18.79 -2.38
C ASP A 162 7.59 -17.91 -2.33
N TYR A 163 6.43 -18.43 -2.67
CA TYR A 163 5.16 -17.72 -2.48
C TYR A 163 4.94 -17.32 -1.02
N ILE A 164 5.04 -18.27 -0.09
CA ILE A 164 4.82 -18.02 1.35
C ILE A 164 5.91 -17.09 1.91
N LYS A 165 7.15 -17.28 1.47
CA LYS A 165 8.29 -16.45 1.86
C LYS A 165 8.07 -14.99 1.47
N ASN A 166 7.61 -14.72 0.25
CA ASN A 166 7.33 -13.37 -0.21
C ASN A 166 6.19 -12.72 0.58
N LEU A 167 5.11 -13.44 0.88
CA LEU A 167 4.04 -12.95 1.75
C LEU A 167 4.53 -12.71 3.19
N ALA A 168 5.41 -13.54 3.71
CA ALA A 168 6.01 -13.35 5.03
C ALA A 168 6.87 -12.08 5.09
N PHE A 169 7.67 -11.79 4.05
CA PHE A 169 8.38 -10.52 3.97
C PHE A 169 7.45 -9.32 3.91
N LEU A 170 6.35 -9.40 3.15
CA LEU A 170 5.33 -8.36 3.14
C LEU A 170 4.68 -8.15 4.52
N SER A 171 4.52 -9.20 5.32
CA SER A 171 3.97 -9.10 6.68
C SER A 171 4.82 -8.21 7.60
N ILE A 172 6.12 -8.09 7.35
CA ILE A 172 7.01 -7.19 8.11
C ILE A 172 6.53 -5.75 7.98
N TYR A 173 6.03 -5.35 6.81
CA TYR A 173 5.52 -4.00 6.58
C TYR A 173 4.23 -3.70 7.32
N ILE A 174 3.44 -4.71 7.71
CA ILE A 174 2.30 -4.53 8.62
C ILE A 174 2.81 -4.06 9.98
N VAL A 175 3.88 -4.68 10.49
CA VAL A 175 4.48 -4.29 11.77
C VAL A 175 5.09 -2.88 11.68
N VAL A 176 5.80 -2.58 10.59
CA VAL A 176 6.34 -1.23 10.33
C VAL A 176 5.21 -0.19 10.28
N SER A 177 4.11 -0.50 9.59
CA SER A 177 2.93 0.38 9.50
C SER A 177 2.29 0.63 10.86
N LEU A 178 2.17 -0.40 11.70
CA LEU A 178 1.67 -0.26 13.07
C LEU A 178 2.56 0.68 13.91
N ILE A 179 3.87 0.52 13.81
CA ILE A 179 4.83 1.38 14.51
C ILE A 179 4.67 2.83 14.04
N ILE A 180 4.62 3.06 12.74
CA ILE A 180 4.42 4.40 12.16
C ILE A 180 3.09 5.00 12.63
N GLY A 181 1.98 4.30 12.44
CA GLY A 181 0.64 4.84 12.70
C GLY A 181 0.35 5.09 14.17
N LEU A 182 0.85 4.25 15.08
CA LEU A 182 0.54 4.36 16.51
C LEU A 182 1.56 5.20 17.29
N PHE A 183 2.85 5.11 16.94
CA PHE A 183 3.92 5.74 17.71
C PHE A 183 4.40 7.07 17.13
N LEU A 184 4.49 7.20 15.80
CA LEU A 184 4.99 8.42 15.17
C LEU A 184 3.94 9.53 15.06
N GLN A 185 2.66 9.25 15.25
CA GLN A 185 1.60 10.26 15.22
C GLN A 185 1.84 11.38 16.26
N LYS A 186 2.24 11.03 17.51
CA LYS A 186 2.43 12.01 18.60
C LYS A 186 3.46 13.10 18.30
N PRO A 187 4.71 12.79 17.90
CA PRO A 187 5.73 13.80 17.68
C PRO A 187 5.41 14.74 16.51
N PHE A 188 4.64 14.26 15.51
CA PHE A 188 4.32 15.03 14.31
C PHE A 188 2.98 15.78 14.38
N GLU A 189 2.16 15.57 15.42
CA GLU A 189 0.87 16.24 15.61
C GLU A 189 1.01 17.78 15.60
N LYS A 190 2.01 18.32 16.29
CA LYS A 190 2.29 19.77 16.31
C LYS A 190 2.68 20.29 14.92
N LEU A 191 3.46 19.53 14.17
CA LEU A 191 3.89 19.90 12.82
C LEU A 191 2.69 19.91 11.86
N ASN A 192 1.84 18.89 11.93
CA ASN A 192 0.63 18.80 11.13
C ASN A 192 -0.32 19.98 11.40
N HIS A 193 -0.56 20.32 12.66
CA HIS A 193 -1.36 21.51 13.03
C HIS A 193 -0.76 22.83 12.53
N MET A 194 0.57 22.96 12.51
CA MET A 194 1.20 24.17 11.96
C MET A 194 1.01 24.26 10.44
N ILE A 195 1.10 23.14 9.74
CA ILE A 195 0.90 23.08 8.29
C ILE A 195 -0.56 23.38 7.93
N GLU A 196 -1.52 22.78 8.64
CA GLU A 196 -2.95 23.08 8.45
C GLU A 196 -3.27 24.55 8.66
N ARG A 197 -2.81 25.15 9.75
CA ARG A 197 -2.95 26.59 10.00
C ARG A 197 -2.29 27.47 8.95
N SER A 198 -1.18 27.02 8.38
CA SER A 198 -0.50 27.75 7.30
C SER A 198 -1.30 27.69 6.00
N LYS A 199 -1.94 26.56 5.71
CA LYS A 199 -2.83 26.37 4.54
C LYS A 199 -4.10 27.22 4.66
N GLU A 200 -4.73 27.23 5.84
CA GLU A 200 -5.90 28.08 6.11
C GLU A 200 -5.57 29.57 5.90
N LYS A 201 -4.40 30.03 6.36
CA LYS A 201 -3.95 31.42 6.19
C LYS A 201 -3.59 31.78 4.74
N SER A 202 -3.17 30.81 3.94
CA SER A 202 -2.79 31.03 2.53
C SER A 202 -3.97 30.99 1.56
N GLY A 203 -5.19 30.70 2.03
CA GLY A 203 -6.40 30.64 1.19
C GLY A 203 -6.40 29.52 0.13
N VAL A 204 -5.54 28.51 0.29
CA VAL A 204 -5.40 27.39 -0.67
C VAL A 204 -6.48 26.33 -0.47
N MET A 205 -7.30 26.44 0.57
CA MET A 205 -8.51 25.63 0.72
C MET A 205 -9.74 26.52 0.48
N LEU A 206 -10.27 26.43 -0.69
CA LEU A 206 -11.68 26.70 -1.00
C LEU A 206 -12.36 25.36 -1.26
#